data_b970bdbbeedd9cdad90055597436c505
#
_entry.id   b970bdbbeedd9cdad90055597436c505
#
_cell.length_a   1.000
_cell.length_b   1.000
_cell.length_c   1.000
_cell.angle_alpha   90.00
_cell.angle_beta   90.00
_cell.angle_gamma   90.00
#
_symmetry.space_group_name_H-M   'P 1'
#
loop_
_entity.id
_entity.type
_entity.pdbx_description
1 polymer ?
#
loop_
_entity_poly.entity_id
_entity_poly.type
_entity_poly.pdbx_seq_one_letter_code
_entity_poly.pdbx_strand_id
1 'polypeptide(L)'
;MKKLVFIFLFLFVKTFSQDAVFTQFYNVPEYINPSFTGASGGTNISVLNRTQWFGLNYGLSSQFFSIDGFSDKMNSGLGMSILNHQESTTRYNFTQVNFNYSYQVKLDRDWGFYPSLSVGFGTKDYAFDNLLLEDQILIYKGIINVNSNDPFLANETVSFFDMSAGFLIFNDKIWFGANLKHLTNPNISFDNEGGQVKLKSFLSVHGGYKIPLKTRYKREKFNLYFNMNYMRQTVEKHIDDYRNHGEL
;
A
#
# COMPACT_ATOMS: atom_id res chain seq x y z
N MET A 1 -30.13 -13.55 23.54
CA MET A 1 -30.19 -12.92 22.22
C MET A 1 -29.89 -11.41 22.22
N LYS A 2 -30.37 -10.60 23.17
CA LYS A 2 -30.12 -9.14 23.21
C LYS A 2 -28.63 -8.76 23.39
N LYS A 3 -27.80 -9.58 24.04
CA LYS A 3 -26.36 -9.33 24.22
C LYS A 3 -25.51 -9.59 22.96
N LEU A 4 -25.99 -10.46 22.05
CA LEU A 4 -25.30 -10.74 20.78
C LEU A 4 -25.47 -9.59 19.77
N VAL A 5 -26.60 -8.89 19.78
CA VAL A 5 -26.87 -7.75 18.93
C VAL A 5 -25.97 -6.56 19.28
N PHE A 6 -25.64 -6.40 20.58
CA PHE A 6 -24.75 -5.34 21.03
C PHE A 6 -23.29 -5.53 20.58
N ILE A 7 -22.83 -6.80 20.44
CA ILE A 7 -21.48 -7.12 19.93
C ILE A 7 -21.41 -6.83 18.42
N PHE A 8 -22.49 -7.02 17.68
CA PHE A 8 -22.53 -6.75 16.25
C PHE A 8 -22.55 -5.24 15.91
N LEU A 9 -23.04 -4.40 16.83
CA LEU A 9 -23.07 -2.94 16.64
C LEU A 9 -21.70 -2.27 16.81
N PHE A 10 -20.75 -2.92 17.49
CA PHE A 10 -19.41 -2.39 17.72
C PHE A 10 -18.42 -2.67 16.58
N LEU A 11 -18.84 -3.37 15.52
CA LEU A 11 -18.00 -3.74 14.37
C LEU A 11 -18.01 -2.72 13.22
N PHE A 12 -18.64 -1.56 13.37
CA PHE A 12 -18.52 -0.48 12.41
C PHE A 12 -17.20 0.28 12.60
N VAL A 13 -16.10 -0.37 12.25
CA VAL A 13 -14.80 0.28 12.13
C VAL A 13 -14.81 1.07 10.83
N LYS A 14 -14.67 2.38 10.90
CA LYS A 14 -14.42 3.21 9.72
C LYS A 14 -13.08 2.79 9.12
N THR A 15 -13.11 2.12 7.99
CA THR A 15 -11.91 1.73 7.25
C THR A 15 -11.62 2.82 6.22
N PHE A 16 -10.52 3.54 6.41
CA PHE A 16 -9.95 4.41 5.39
C PHE A 16 -8.77 3.64 4.78
N SER A 17 -8.82 3.35 3.49
CA SER A 17 -7.70 2.73 2.77
C SER A 17 -7.40 3.57 1.53
N GLN A 18 -6.15 4.01 1.42
CA GLN A 18 -5.63 4.69 0.22
C GLN A 18 -4.70 3.78 -0.58
N ASP A 19 -4.15 2.75 0.07
CA ASP A 19 -3.24 1.78 -0.55
C ASP A 19 -3.98 0.58 -1.11
N ALA A 20 -3.45 0.03 -2.22
CA ALA A 20 -3.93 -1.24 -2.74
C ALA A 20 -3.67 -2.36 -1.72
N VAL A 21 -4.70 -3.14 -1.39
CA VAL A 21 -4.58 -4.27 -0.46
C VAL A 21 -4.67 -5.57 -1.23
N PHE A 22 -3.60 -6.37 -1.17
CA PHE A 22 -3.57 -7.70 -1.75
C PHE A 22 -3.92 -8.74 -0.66
N THR A 23 -4.98 -9.51 -0.89
CA THR A 23 -5.41 -10.57 0.04
C THR A 23 -4.40 -11.72 0.15
N GLN A 24 -3.70 -12.01 -0.95
CA GLN A 24 -2.64 -13.02 -0.99
C GLN A 24 -1.26 -12.37 -0.78
N PHE A 25 -1.10 -11.62 0.29
CA PHE A 25 0.11 -10.86 0.62
C PHE A 25 1.38 -11.74 0.74
N TYR A 26 1.21 -12.99 1.09
CA TYR A 26 2.31 -13.96 1.23
C TYR A 26 2.96 -14.35 -0.11
N ASN A 27 2.29 -14.08 -1.24
CA ASN A 27 2.86 -14.31 -2.57
C ASN A 27 3.75 -13.16 -3.05
N VAL A 28 3.59 -11.97 -2.48
CA VAL A 28 4.37 -10.77 -2.81
C VAL A 28 4.80 -10.05 -1.53
N PRO A 29 5.65 -10.69 -0.72
CA PRO A 29 6.04 -10.19 0.59
C PRO A 29 6.79 -8.85 0.51
N GLU A 30 7.50 -8.56 -0.58
CA GLU A 30 8.19 -7.29 -0.80
C GLU A 30 7.22 -6.10 -0.86
N TYR A 31 5.98 -6.33 -1.31
CA TYR A 31 4.94 -5.29 -1.29
C TYR A 31 4.61 -4.83 0.13
N ILE A 32 4.63 -5.76 1.09
CA ILE A 32 4.32 -5.46 2.49
C ILE A 32 5.52 -4.86 3.20
N ASN A 33 6.70 -5.47 2.98
CA ASN A 33 7.92 -5.07 3.66
C ASN A 33 9.14 -5.25 2.75
N PRO A 34 9.87 -4.17 2.43
CA PRO A 34 11.08 -4.25 1.62
C PRO A 34 12.21 -5.09 2.25
N SER A 35 12.09 -5.48 3.53
CA SER A 35 13.05 -6.39 4.18
C SER A 35 13.05 -7.80 3.58
N PHE A 36 12.02 -8.17 2.83
CA PHE A 36 12.00 -9.44 2.09
C PHE A 36 12.85 -9.44 0.82
N THR A 37 13.29 -8.26 0.36
CA THR A 37 14.14 -8.12 -0.82
C THR A 37 15.43 -8.91 -0.64
N GLY A 38 15.71 -9.85 -1.54
CA GLY A 38 16.86 -10.75 -1.49
C GLY A 38 16.79 -11.84 -0.42
N ALA A 39 15.71 -11.95 0.34
CA ALA A 39 15.58 -12.93 1.41
C ALA A 39 15.57 -14.39 0.91
N SER A 40 15.20 -14.62 -0.35
CA SER A 40 15.26 -15.94 -0.99
C SER A 40 16.69 -16.42 -1.30
N GLY A 41 17.69 -15.55 -1.23
CA GLY A 41 19.09 -15.84 -1.54
C GLY A 41 19.41 -15.96 -3.03
N GLY A 42 18.42 -15.86 -3.91
CA GLY A 42 18.56 -15.90 -5.38
C GLY A 42 17.87 -14.71 -6.04
N THR A 43 17.81 -14.72 -7.38
CA THR A 43 16.97 -13.77 -8.11
C THR A 43 15.53 -14.24 -8.08
N ASN A 44 14.64 -13.36 -7.69
CA ASN A 44 13.21 -13.61 -7.62
C ASN A 44 12.45 -12.60 -8.51
N ILE A 45 11.42 -13.07 -9.19
CA ILE A 45 10.51 -12.23 -9.99
C ILE A 45 9.10 -12.55 -9.56
N SER A 46 8.35 -11.51 -9.16
CA SER A 46 6.97 -11.64 -8.74
C SER A 46 6.05 -10.79 -9.60
N VAL A 47 4.93 -11.37 -9.99
CA VAL A 47 3.87 -10.68 -10.72
C VAL A 47 2.54 -10.99 -10.05
N LEU A 48 1.80 -9.96 -9.69
CA LEU A 48 0.47 -10.11 -9.13
C LEU A 48 -0.50 -9.14 -9.81
N ASN A 49 -1.66 -9.66 -10.18
CA ASN A 49 -2.77 -8.86 -10.69
C ASN A 49 -4.01 -9.15 -9.84
N ARG A 50 -4.69 -8.10 -9.40
CA ARG A 50 -5.94 -8.17 -8.68
C ARG A 50 -6.97 -7.29 -9.35
N THR A 51 -8.05 -7.89 -9.82
CA THR A 51 -9.21 -7.17 -10.36
C THR A 51 -10.39 -7.34 -9.42
N GLN A 52 -11.05 -6.23 -9.09
CA GLN A 52 -12.24 -6.20 -8.23
C GLN A 52 -13.43 -5.68 -9.02
N TRP A 53 -14.63 -6.15 -8.65
CA TRP A 53 -15.90 -5.76 -9.27
C TRP A 53 -15.94 -6.00 -10.78
N PHE A 54 -15.41 -7.12 -11.19
CA PHE A 54 -15.42 -7.56 -12.56
C PHE A 54 -16.87 -7.65 -13.09
N GLY A 55 -17.16 -6.96 -14.18
CA GLY A 55 -18.52 -6.89 -14.76
C GLY A 55 -19.34 -5.69 -14.32
N LEU A 56 -18.84 -4.85 -13.40
CA LEU A 56 -19.40 -3.53 -13.14
C LEU A 56 -18.66 -2.47 -13.95
N ASN A 57 -19.31 -1.35 -14.22
CA ASN A 57 -18.65 -0.21 -14.88
C ASN A 57 -17.55 0.44 -14.01
N TYR A 58 -17.41 0.02 -12.75
CA TYR A 58 -16.46 0.51 -11.75
C TYR A 58 -15.37 -0.53 -11.47
N GLY A 59 -14.65 -0.95 -12.50
CA GLY A 59 -13.56 -1.91 -12.34
C GLY A 59 -12.36 -1.31 -11.60
N LEU A 60 -11.87 -1.98 -10.57
CA LEU A 60 -10.65 -1.64 -9.86
C LEU A 60 -9.59 -2.69 -10.16
N SER A 61 -8.47 -2.28 -10.74
CA SER A 61 -7.35 -3.15 -11.07
C SER A 61 -6.09 -2.72 -10.35
N SER A 62 -5.41 -3.65 -9.71
CA SER A 62 -4.12 -3.43 -9.04
C SER A 62 -3.12 -4.43 -9.59
N GLN A 63 -2.03 -3.95 -10.14
CA GLN A 63 -0.95 -4.74 -10.71
C GLN A 63 0.33 -4.46 -9.94
N PHE A 64 1.02 -5.51 -9.57
CA PHE A 64 2.30 -5.43 -8.89
C PHE A 64 3.32 -6.30 -9.61
N PHE A 65 4.47 -5.73 -9.87
CA PHE A 65 5.64 -6.41 -10.40
C PHE A 65 6.82 -6.15 -9.49
N SER A 66 7.63 -7.16 -9.20
CA SER A 66 8.91 -6.95 -8.54
C SER A 66 9.97 -7.89 -9.12
N ILE A 67 11.20 -7.41 -9.06
CA ILE A 67 12.41 -8.17 -9.28
C ILE A 67 13.40 -7.85 -8.17
N ASP A 68 13.93 -8.87 -7.53
CA ASP A 68 14.89 -8.73 -6.47
C ASP A 68 15.98 -9.81 -6.53
N GLY A 69 17.07 -9.55 -5.86
CA GLY A 69 18.16 -10.49 -5.77
C GLY A 69 19.08 -10.18 -4.59
N PHE A 70 19.86 -11.18 -4.21
CA PHE A 70 20.85 -11.07 -3.14
C PHE A 70 22.26 -10.92 -3.69
N SER A 71 23.04 -10.02 -3.10
CA SER A 71 24.46 -9.81 -3.40
C SER A 71 25.31 -10.25 -2.22
N ASP A 72 26.03 -11.35 -2.38
CA ASP A 72 26.97 -11.87 -1.36
C ASP A 72 28.06 -10.85 -1.02
N LYS A 73 28.54 -10.09 -2.03
CA LYS A 73 29.61 -9.09 -1.84
C LYS A 73 29.19 -7.95 -0.91
N MET A 74 27.92 -7.53 -1.00
CA MET A 74 27.38 -6.44 -0.18
C MET A 74 26.62 -6.94 1.04
N ASN A 75 26.43 -8.25 1.16
CA ASN A 75 25.58 -8.88 2.17
C ASN A 75 24.18 -8.24 2.22
N SER A 76 23.61 -7.98 1.05
CA SER A 76 22.42 -7.15 0.90
C SER A 76 21.53 -7.65 -0.21
N GLY A 77 20.24 -7.51 -0.01
CA GLY A 77 19.20 -7.62 -1.02
C GLY A 77 19.01 -6.29 -1.75
N LEU A 78 18.90 -6.37 -3.06
CA LEU A 78 18.57 -5.25 -3.94
C LEU A 78 17.37 -5.65 -4.79
N GLY A 79 16.41 -4.72 -4.95
CA GLY A 79 15.23 -4.98 -5.75
C GLY A 79 14.58 -3.72 -6.27
N MET A 80 13.72 -3.92 -7.25
CA MET A 80 12.85 -2.90 -7.80
C MET A 80 11.43 -3.44 -7.85
N SER A 81 10.44 -2.61 -7.51
CA SER A 81 9.04 -2.97 -7.64
C SER A 81 8.25 -1.86 -8.30
N ILE A 82 7.19 -2.24 -9.00
CA ILE A 82 6.26 -1.35 -9.68
C ILE A 82 4.86 -1.73 -9.22
N LEU A 83 4.13 -0.77 -8.68
CA LEU A 83 2.71 -0.86 -8.39
C LEU A 83 1.95 0.04 -9.36
N ASN A 84 0.95 -0.51 -10.02
CA ASN A 84 -0.04 0.26 -10.77
C ASN A 84 -1.43 -0.07 -10.24
N HIS A 85 -2.21 0.97 -9.97
CA HIS A 85 -3.57 0.86 -9.45
C HIS A 85 -4.49 1.77 -10.25
N GLN A 86 -5.50 1.17 -10.89
CA GLN A 86 -6.38 1.86 -11.84
C GLN A 86 -7.85 1.66 -11.47
N GLU A 87 -8.63 2.72 -11.65
CA GLU A 87 -10.09 2.68 -11.60
C GLU A 87 -10.65 3.09 -12.98
N SER A 88 -11.58 2.31 -13.51
CA SER A 88 -12.00 2.44 -14.91
C SER A 88 -12.93 3.62 -15.18
N THR A 89 -13.75 4.04 -14.22
CA THR A 89 -14.79 5.07 -14.43
C THR A 89 -14.21 6.47 -14.51
N THR A 90 -13.41 6.83 -13.51
CA THR A 90 -12.78 8.15 -13.41
C THR A 90 -11.43 8.19 -14.15
N ARG A 91 -10.99 7.04 -14.70
CA ARG A 91 -9.63 6.84 -15.23
C ARG A 91 -8.55 7.21 -14.21
N TYR A 92 -8.88 7.05 -12.91
CA TYR A 92 -7.88 7.17 -11.88
C TYR A 92 -6.75 6.17 -12.14
N ASN A 93 -5.53 6.67 -12.14
CA ASN A 93 -4.34 5.86 -12.28
C ASN A 93 -3.30 6.30 -11.24
N PHE A 94 -2.80 5.34 -10.50
CA PHE A 94 -1.73 5.54 -9.53
C PHE A 94 -0.60 4.57 -9.88
N THR A 95 0.57 5.11 -10.19
CA THR A 95 1.75 4.31 -10.51
C THR A 95 2.87 4.68 -9.56
N GLN A 96 3.51 3.69 -8.95
CA GLN A 96 4.66 3.90 -8.07
C GLN A 96 5.75 2.91 -8.39
N VAL A 97 6.96 3.39 -8.57
CA VAL A 97 8.18 2.62 -8.73
C VAL A 97 9.03 2.75 -7.48
N ASN A 98 9.44 1.64 -6.90
CA ASN A 98 10.25 1.62 -5.67
C ASN A 98 11.56 0.87 -5.91
N PHE A 99 12.65 1.39 -5.35
CA PHE A 99 13.93 0.74 -5.22
C PHE A 99 14.10 0.30 -3.78
N ASN A 100 14.31 -0.99 -3.58
CA ASN A 100 14.36 -1.64 -2.28
C ASN A 100 15.77 -2.08 -1.95
N TYR A 101 16.20 -1.80 -0.74
CA TYR A 101 17.46 -2.23 -0.18
C TYR A 101 17.24 -2.90 1.17
N SER A 102 17.80 -4.08 1.37
CA SER A 102 17.73 -4.83 2.62
C SER A 102 19.11 -5.32 3.00
N TYR A 103 19.61 -4.96 4.18
CA TYR A 103 20.90 -5.43 4.67
C TYR A 103 20.71 -6.66 5.55
N GLN A 104 21.54 -7.71 5.32
CA GLN A 104 21.39 -8.96 6.06
C GLN A 104 22.38 -9.03 7.22
N VAL A 105 21.85 -9.00 8.45
CA VAL A 105 22.60 -9.17 9.68
C VAL A 105 22.32 -10.57 10.25
N LYS A 106 23.36 -11.36 10.45
CA LYS A 106 23.26 -12.61 11.21
C LYS A 106 23.43 -12.28 12.68
N LEU A 107 22.36 -12.45 13.47
CA LEU A 107 22.38 -12.20 14.91
C LEU A 107 23.01 -13.38 15.65
N ASP A 108 22.71 -14.60 15.22
CA ASP A 108 23.21 -15.85 15.77
C ASP A 108 23.21 -16.93 14.66
N ARG A 109 23.49 -18.18 15.01
CA ARG A 109 23.50 -19.32 14.06
C ARG A 109 22.16 -19.51 13.36
N ASP A 110 21.07 -19.24 14.07
CA ASP A 110 19.71 -19.52 13.61
C ASP A 110 18.89 -18.27 13.31
N TRP A 111 19.33 -17.07 13.76
CA TRP A 111 18.56 -15.84 13.65
C TRP A 111 19.17 -14.83 12.68
N GLY A 112 18.35 -14.37 11.75
CA GLY A 112 18.63 -13.25 10.85
C GLY A 112 17.81 -12.01 11.21
N PHE A 113 18.41 -10.84 11.00
CA PHE A 113 17.77 -9.53 11.11
C PHE A 113 18.03 -8.73 9.85
N TYR A 114 16.98 -8.34 9.15
CA TYR A 114 17.04 -7.64 7.88
C TYR A 114 16.37 -6.28 7.97
N PRO A 115 17.09 -5.22 8.37
CA PRO A 115 16.62 -3.85 8.22
C PRO A 115 16.59 -3.48 6.74
N SER A 116 15.63 -2.62 6.37
CA SER A 116 15.44 -2.23 4.98
C SER A 116 14.99 -0.79 4.83
N LEU A 117 15.28 -0.27 3.65
CA LEU A 117 14.84 1.02 3.16
C LEU A 117 14.29 0.86 1.75
N SER A 118 13.23 1.56 1.45
CA SER A 118 12.68 1.69 0.10
C SER A 118 12.54 3.16 -0.26
N VAL A 119 12.94 3.48 -1.48
CA VAL A 119 12.84 4.82 -2.05
C VAL A 119 11.97 4.73 -3.28
N GLY A 120 10.92 5.53 -3.35
CA GLY A 120 9.89 5.46 -4.37
C GLY A 120 9.62 6.77 -5.07
N PHE A 121 9.23 6.65 -6.34
CA PHE A 121 8.69 7.71 -7.16
C PHE A 121 7.31 7.29 -7.64
N GLY A 122 6.32 8.16 -7.44
CA GLY A 122 4.95 7.87 -7.84
C GLY A 122 4.32 9.00 -8.65
N THR A 123 3.36 8.62 -9.48
CA THR A 123 2.45 9.51 -10.18
C THR A 123 1.02 9.12 -9.89
N LYS A 124 0.16 10.11 -9.85
CA LYS A 124 -1.27 9.98 -9.66
C LYS A 124 -1.97 10.84 -10.70
N ASP A 125 -2.82 10.20 -11.49
CA ASP A 125 -3.50 10.82 -12.62
C ASP A 125 -5.01 10.68 -12.49
N TYR A 126 -5.74 11.67 -12.97
CA TYR A 126 -7.18 11.62 -13.18
C TYR A 126 -7.51 12.18 -14.56
N ALA A 127 -8.47 11.57 -15.26
CA ALA A 127 -9.08 12.18 -16.43
C ALA A 127 -10.34 12.94 -16.01
N PHE A 128 -10.17 14.19 -15.63
CA PHE A 128 -11.27 15.07 -15.21
C PHE A 128 -12.29 15.33 -16.33
N ASP A 129 -11.90 15.18 -17.59
CA ASP A 129 -12.77 15.34 -18.77
C ASP A 129 -14.01 14.43 -18.75
N ASN A 130 -13.95 13.33 -17.99
CA ASN A 130 -15.06 12.39 -17.84
C ASN A 130 -15.97 12.70 -16.64
N LEU A 131 -15.64 13.71 -15.84
CA LEU A 131 -16.40 14.13 -14.69
C LEU A 131 -17.23 15.37 -15.02
N LEU A 132 -18.45 15.41 -14.52
CA LEU A 132 -19.30 16.60 -14.52
C LEU A 132 -19.05 17.33 -13.21
N LEU A 133 -18.47 18.53 -13.31
CA LEU A 133 -18.17 19.38 -12.18
C LEU A 133 -19.37 20.30 -11.86
N GLU A 134 -19.44 20.78 -10.63
CA GLU A 134 -20.56 21.56 -10.15
C GLU A 134 -20.80 22.84 -10.96
N ASP A 135 -19.75 23.52 -11.39
CA ASP A 135 -19.80 24.74 -12.19
C ASP A 135 -20.35 24.54 -13.60
N GLN A 136 -20.34 23.29 -14.09
CA GLN A 136 -20.89 22.91 -15.40
C GLN A 136 -22.41 22.70 -15.35
N ILE A 137 -23.01 22.51 -14.15
CA ILE A 137 -24.41 22.16 -13.99
C ILE A 137 -25.24 23.41 -13.67
N LEU A 138 -25.93 23.94 -14.66
CA LEU A 138 -26.89 25.03 -14.47
C LEU A 138 -28.30 24.47 -14.25
N ILE A 139 -28.60 24.07 -13.01
CA ILE A 139 -29.84 23.37 -12.64
C ILE A 139 -31.09 24.15 -13.07
N TYR A 140 -31.08 25.47 -12.92
CA TYR A 140 -32.23 26.33 -13.25
C TYR A 140 -32.48 26.52 -14.76
N LYS A 141 -31.46 26.20 -15.59
CA LYS A 141 -31.56 26.28 -17.07
C LYS A 141 -31.63 24.93 -17.74
N GLY A 142 -31.38 23.83 -17.00
CA GLY A 142 -31.30 22.49 -17.55
C GLY A 142 -30.16 22.31 -18.56
N ILE A 143 -29.11 23.15 -18.46
CA ILE A 143 -28.00 23.20 -19.41
C ILE A 143 -26.74 22.65 -18.72
N ILE A 144 -25.97 21.85 -19.44
CA ILE A 144 -24.63 21.43 -19.05
C ILE A 144 -23.64 22.22 -19.89
N ASN A 145 -22.79 23.03 -19.23
CA ASN A 145 -21.68 23.71 -19.92
C ASN A 145 -20.57 22.70 -20.21
N VAL A 146 -20.03 22.77 -21.42
CA VAL A 146 -18.89 21.90 -21.82
C VAL A 146 -17.61 22.31 -21.12
N ASN A 147 -17.43 23.61 -20.83
CA ASN A 147 -16.22 24.15 -20.22
C ASN A 147 -16.43 24.37 -18.73
N SER A 148 -15.49 23.90 -17.93
CA SER A 148 -15.35 24.20 -16.51
C SER A 148 -14.18 25.13 -16.26
N ASN A 149 -14.31 26.01 -15.26
CA ASN A 149 -13.23 26.85 -14.76
C ASN A 149 -12.66 26.33 -13.42
N ASP A 150 -12.95 25.08 -13.07
CA ASP A 150 -12.49 24.49 -11.83
C ASP A 150 -10.95 24.36 -11.82
N PRO A 151 -10.26 24.85 -10.78
CA PRO A 151 -8.80 24.77 -10.65
C PRO A 151 -8.24 23.33 -10.71
N PHE A 152 -9.05 22.33 -10.36
CA PHE A 152 -8.64 20.92 -10.47
C PHE A 152 -8.34 20.46 -11.89
N LEU A 153 -8.92 21.11 -12.90
CA LEU A 153 -8.63 20.81 -14.30
C LEU A 153 -7.26 21.27 -14.77
N ALA A 154 -6.59 22.14 -14.01
CA ALA A 154 -5.28 22.67 -14.38
C ALA A 154 -4.17 21.63 -14.26
N ASN A 155 -4.35 20.60 -13.42
CA ASN A 155 -3.36 19.56 -13.20
C ASN A 155 -4.02 18.18 -13.19
N GLU A 156 -3.82 17.46 -14.28
CA GLU A 156 -4.29 16.08 -14.40
C GLU A 156 -3.34 15.08 -13.74
N THR A 157 -2.10 15.46 -13.46
CA THR A 157 -1.04 14.58 -12.95
C THR A 157 -0.31 15.19 -11.77
N VAL A 158 -0.17 14.42 -10.71
CA VAL A 158 0.64 14.76 -9.54
C VAL A 158 1.75 13.74 -9.40
N SER A 159 2.99 14.23 -9.29
CA SER A 159 4.17 13.40 -9.02
C SER A 159 4.64 13.59 -7.59
N PHE A 160 5.11 12.51 -6.97
CA PHE A 160 5.56 12.55 -5.58
C PHE A 160 6.75 11.61 -5.34
N PHE A 161 7.52 11.95 -4.32
CA PHE A 161 8.62 11.14 -3.81
C PHE A 161 8.20 10.53 -2.47
N ASP A 162 8.50 9.24 -2.30
CA ASP A 162 8.13 8.50 -1.10
C ASP A 162 9.27 7.66 -0.56
N MET A 163 9.23 7.39 0.74
CA MET A 163 10.19 6.53 1.42
C MET A 163 9.46 5.58 2.37
N SER A 164 10.03 4.39 2.52
CA SER A 164 9.55 3.40 3.47
C SER A 164 10.74 2.77 4.20
N ALA A 165 10.55 2.40 5.45
CA ALA A 165 11.55 1.68 6.22
C ALA A 165 10.92 0.53 6.99
N GLY A 166 11.64 -0.58 7.05
CA GLY A 166 11.15 -1.78 7.71
C GLY A 166 12.27 -2.63 8.30
N PHE A 167 11.85 -3.67 8.97
CA PHE A 167 12.73 -4.73 9.41
C PHE A 167 12.03 -6.09 9.35
N LEU A 168 12.83 -7.13 9.26
CA LEU A 168 12.43 -8.53 9.37
C LEU A 168 13.41 -9.25 10.30
N ILE A 169 12.87 -9.99 11.25
CA ILE A 169 13.63 -10.91 12.09
C ILE A 169 13.07 -12.32 11.90
N PHE A 170 13.92 -13.30 11.69
CA PHE A 170 13.44 -14.64 11.38
C PHE A 170 14.46 -15.72 11.73
N ASN A 171 13.93 -16.93 11.84
CA ASN A 171 14.69 -18.18 11.84
C ASN A 171 14.00 -19.20 10.92
N ASP A 172 14.43 -20.46 10.95
CA ASP A 172 13.87 -21.52 10.10
C ASP A 172 12.38 -21.77 10.29
N LYS A 173 11.80 -21.35 11.41
CA LYS A 173 10.41 -21.66 11.79
C LYS A 173 9.52 -20.44 11.97
N ILE A 174 10.08 -19.36 12.48
CA ILE A 174 9.34 -18.15 12.89
C ILE A 174 9.92 -16.96 12.17
N TRP A 175 9.05 -16.07 11.75
CA TRP A 175 9.45 -14.76 11.24
C TRP A 175 8.48 -13.68 11.75
N PHE A 176 9.02 -12.51 11.96
CA PHE A 176 8.29 -11.32 12.37
C PHE A 176 8.90 -10.10 11.71
N GLY A 177 8.06 -9.20 11.22
CA GLY A 177 8.50 -7.96 10.61
C GLY A 177 7.51 -6.83 10.79
N ALA A 178 8.02 -5.62 10.63
CA ALA A 178 7.22 -4.42 10.55
C ALA A 178 7.78 -3.50 9.45
N ASN A 179 6.90 -2.75 8.84
CA ASN A 179 7.23 -1.76 7.84
C ASN A 179 6.35 -0.52 7.98
N LEU A 180 6.94 0.64 7.84
CA LEU A 180 6.25 1.91 7.79
C LEU A 180 6.47 2.54 6.42
N LYS A 181 5.39 2.61 5.62
CA LYS A 181 5.36 3.28 4.32
C LYS A 181 5.00 4.76 4.48
N HIS A 182 5.26 5.53 3.45
CA HIS A 182 4.93 6.95 3.33
C HIS A 182 5.52 7.80 4.45
N LEU A 183 6.81 7.56 4.75
CA LEU A 183 7.55 8.32 5.76
C LEU A 183 7.65 9.81 5.43
N THR A 184 7.68 10.15 4.14
CA THR A 184 7.73 11.52 3.65
C THR A 184 6.40 12.24 3.71
N ASN A 185 5.29 11.50 3.90
CA ASN A 185 3.92 12.01 3.84
C ASN A 185 3.72 12.97 2.66
N PRO A 186 4.00 12.54 1.42
CA PRO A 186 4.00 13.44 0.27
C PRO A 186 2.62 14.03 0.03
N ASN A 187 2.59 15.28 -0.43
CA ASN A 187 1.36 15.91 -0.89
C ASN A 187 0.96 15.31 -2.25
N ILE A 188 -0.24 14.75 -2.32
CA ILE A 188 -0.83 14.13 -3.52
C ILE A 188 -2.09 14.88 -3.97
N SER A 189 -2.24 16.16 -3.57
CA SER A 189 -3.34 17.02 -4.01
C SER A 189 -3.16 17.42 -5.46
N PHE A 190 -4.27 17.48 -6.19
CA PHE A 190 -4.33 18.10 -7.54
C PHE A 190 -4.45 19.62 -7.47
N ASP A 191 -4.79 20.15 -6.29
CA ASP A 191 -4.91 21.60 -6.05
C ASP A 191 -3.53 22.21 -5.78
N ASN A 192 -3.11 23.14 -6.63
CA ASN A 192 -1.86 23.90 -6.49
C ASN A 192 -2.03 25.15 -5.61
N GLU A 193 -3.26 25.60 -5.35
CA GLU A 193 -3.53 26.87 -4.68
C GLU A 193 -3.62 26.78 -3.15
N GLY A 194 -3.41 25.60 -2.56
CA GLY A 194 -3.35 25.45 -1.11
C GLY A 194 -3.95 24.17 -0.54
N GLY A 195 -4.52 23.32 -1.37
CA GLY A 195 -5.01 22.02 -0.96
C GLY A 195 -3.85 21.11 -0.53
N GLN A 196 -3.88 20.63 0.72
CA GLN A 196 -2.91 19.64 1.18
C GLN A 196 -3.60 18.30 1.43
N VAL A 197 -3.47 17.39 0.48
CA VAL A 197 -3.86 15.99 0.64
C VAL A 197 -2.60 15.16 0.80
N LYS A 198 -2.22 14.87 2.04
CA LYS A 198 -1.03 14.07 2.34
C LYS A 198 -1.33 12.59 2.25
N LEU A 199 -0.44 11.86 1.58
CA LEU A 199 -0.41 10.40 1.65
C LEU A 199 0.06 9.99 3.04
N LYS A 200 -0.87 9.44 3.83
CA LYS A 200 -0.63 9.18 5.26
C LYS A 200 0.22 7.95 5.47
N SER A 201 1.05 7.99 6.51
CA SER A 201 1.88 6.85 6.89
C SER A 201 1.06 5.58 7.10
N PHE A 202 1.57 4.48 6.57
CA PHE A 202 0.93 3.17 6.59
C PHE A 202 1.84 2.17 7.30
N LEU A 203 1.40 1.69 8.46
CA LEU A 203 2.09 0.68 9.26
C LEU A 203 1.58 -0.71 8.87
N SER A 204 2.48 -1.62 8.55
CA SER A 204 2.21 -3.04 8.48
C SER A 204 3.04 -3.79 9.52
N VAL A 205 2.40 -4.70 10.26
CA VAL A 205 3.05 -5.63 11.19
C VAL A 205 2.63 -7.04 10.80
N HIS A 206 3.60 -7.88 10.55
CA HIS A 206 3.35 -9.19 9.99
C HIS A 206 4.25 -10.23 10.62
N GLY A 207 3.81 -11.47 10.59
CA GLY A 207 4.57 -12.58 11.12
C GLY A 207 4.01 -13.91 10.69
N GLY A 208 4.79 -14.95 10.88
CA GLY A 208 4.38 -16.29 10.54
C GLY A 208 5.14 -17.35 11.28
N TYR A 209 4.55 -18.55 11.23
CA TYR A 209 5.10 -19.75 11.83
C TYR A 209 4.98 -20.93 10.88
N LYS A 210 6.08 -21.65 10.71
CA LYS A 210 6.20 -22.84 9.87
C LYS A 210 6.19 -24.08 10.74
N ILE A 211 5.23 -24.97 10.54
CA ILE A 211 5.16 -26.28 11.19
C ILE A 211 5.58 -27.35 10.20
N PRO A 212 6.73 -27.99 10.40
CA PRO A 212 7.11 -29.15 9.58
C PRO A 212 6.25 -30.34 9.94
N LEU A 213 5.48 -30.86 8.98
CA LEU A 213 4.67 -32.05 9.13
C LEU A 213 5.52 -33.30 8.84
N LYS A 214 5.57 -34.23 9.79
CA LYS A 214 6.26 -35.50 9.59
C LYS A 214 5.43 -36.39 8.66
N THR A 215 5.94 -36.67 7.47
CA THR A 215 5.31 -37.63 6.55
C THR A 215 5.92 -39.01 6.71
N ARG A 216 5.09 -40.04 6.64
CA ARG A 216 5.51 -41.45 6.74
C ARG A 216 6.37 -41.88 5.55
N TYR A 217 6.28 -41.16 4.44
CA TYR A 217 7.08 -41.34 3.23
C TYR A 217 8.26 -40.36 3.21
N LYS A 218 9.48 -40.84 3.22
CA LYS A 218 10.73 -40.08 3.33
C LYS A 218 11.02 -39.07 2.18
N ARG A 219 10.19 -39.00 1.14
CA ARG A 219 10.46 -38.19 -0.07
C ARG A 219 9.77 -36.84 -0.11
N GLU A 220 8.72 -36.62 0.66
CA GLU A 220 7.98 -35.37 0.62
C GLU A 220 7.92 -34.74 2.01
N LYS A 221 8.44 -33.50 2.11
CA LYS A 221 8.35 -32.70 3.33
C LYS A 221 7.17 -31.74 3.16
N PHE A 222 6.09 -31.97 3.88
CA PHE A 222 4.98 -31.04 3.96
C PHE A 222 5.24 -30.04 5.09
N ASN A 223 4.97 -28.75 4.83
CA ASN A 223 5.02 -27.71 5.83
C ASN A 223 3.66 -27.01 5.88
N LEU A 224 3.18 -26.73 7.08
CA LEU A 224 2.02 -25.89 7.30
C LEU A 224 2.51 -24.49 7.71
N TYR A 225 1.99 -23.46 7.07
CA TYR A 225 2.36 -22.08 7.34
C TYR A 225 1.16 -21.33 7.91
N PHE A 226 1.35 -20.67 9.04
CA PHE A 226 0.43 -19.70 9.59
C PHE A 226 1.03 -18.31 9.38
N ASN A 227 0.31 -17.44 8.67
CA ASN A 227 0.73 -16.09 8.43
C ASN A 227 -0.32 -15.11 8.94
N MET A 228 0.12 -14.04 9.60
CA MET A 228 -0.72 -12.96 10.08
C MET A 228 -0.15 -11.63 9.58
N ASN A 229 -1.04 -10.74 9.16
CA ASN A 229 -0.67 -9.39 8.79
C ASN A 229 -1.70 -8.41 9.37
N TYR A 230 -1.19 -7.41 10.08
CA TYR A 230 -1.95 -6.28 10.60
C TYR A 230 -1.52 -5.02 9.87
N MET A 231 -2.47 -4.31 9.29
CA MET A 231 -2.23 -3.08 8.55
C MET A 231 -3.05 -1.94 9.14
N ARG A 232 -2.41 -0.78 9.30
CA ARG A 232 -3.06 0.43 9.81
C ARG A 232 -2.50 1.67 9.13
N GLN A 233 -3.40 2.47 8.59
CA GLN A 233 -3.07 3.82 8.15
C GLN A 233 -3.24 4.80 9.30
N THR A 234 -2.32 5.77 9.42
CA THR A 234 -2.43 6.83 10.43
C THR A 234 -3.60 7.74 10.08
N VAL A 235 -4.53 7.86 11.00
CA VAL A 235 -5.63 8.83 10.90
C VAL A 235 -5.17 10.10 11.62
N GLU A 236 -4.96 11.18 10.90
CA GLU A 236 -4.83 12.49 11.52
C GLU A 236 -6.14 12.82 12.23
N LYS A 237 -6.12 13.03 13.54
CA LYS A 237 -7.22 13.73 14.20
C LYS A 237 -7.16 15.17 13.66
N HIS A 238 -8.14 15.56 12.86
CA HIS A 238 -8.48 16.96 12.72
C HIS A 238 -8.87 17.42 14.14
N ILE A 239 -7.94 18.04 14.81
CA ILE A 239 -8.25 18.97 15.89
C ILE A 239 -8.73 20.19 15.10
N ASP A 240 -10.03 20.22 14.84
CA ASP A 240 -10.68 21.41 14.31
C ASP A 240 -10.30 22.54 15.25
N ASP A 241 -9.63 23.52 14.73
CA ASP A 241 -9.21 24.73 15.39
C ASP A 241 -10.46 25.61 15.63
N TYR A 242 -11.31 25.20 16.58
CA TYR A 242 -12.44 25.99 17.07
C TYR A 242 -11.98 27.23 17.88
N ARG A 243 -10.73 27.65 17.72
CA ARG A 243 -10.16 28.70 18.57
C ARG A 243 -10.22 30.11 17.96
N ASN A 244 -10.80 30.32 16.77
CA ASN A 244 -10.79 31.63 16.12
C ASN A 244 -12.16 32.23 15.72
N HIS A 245 -13.26 31.90 16.42
CA HIS A 245 -14.50 32.63 16.28
C HIS A 245 -15.08 33.08 17.62
N GLY A 246 -14.27 33.71 18.41
CA GLY A 246 -14.67 34.28 19.68
C GLY A 246 -13.96 35.59 19.98
N GLU A 247 -14.05 36.56 19.05
CA GLU A 247 -13.82 37.98 19.35
C GLU A 247 -14.32 38.82 18.16
N LEU A 248 -15.57 39.27 18.28
CA LEU A 248 -16.06 40.63 17.97
C LEU A 248 -17.52 40.72 18.46
#